data_e76bf748a2568074fe7450814fd350b2
#
_entry.id   e76bf748a2568074fe7450814fd350b2
#
_cell.length_a   1.000
_cell.length_b   1.000
_cell.length_c   1.000
_cell.angle_alpha   90.00
_cell.angle_beta   90.00
_cell.angle_gamma   90.00
#
_symmetry.space_group_name_H-M   'P 1'
#
loop_
_entity.id
_entity.type
_entity.pdbx_description
1 polymer ?
#
loop_
_entity_poly.entity_id
_entity_poly.type
_entity_poly.pdbx_seq_one_letter_code
_entity_poly.pdbx_strand_id
1 'polypeptide(L)'
;MSRLSNMPDVFVAVISGRSVTNVKEMVGIEGITYAGNHGLEIIHPDGTKFTHPMPAEQEGRVGALLQRLQEECCRDGAWVENKGVLLTFHFRNVPPEKREPIVTRARELITEAGFMIGNAHCALEIKPPVLWDKGRASIYILRTAFGVDWSDRIRIIYAGDDVTDEDAMSALKGMAYTFRVVSSSLTQTAADRRLPSTDSVVCLLRWVESHMAQRTPRASNRHSPQALNTLVHIPDARHLPTGHHQDTTQGLGLSEKGGLSSEVSMGEESFTGHEGEPSKNGQGKEGQKDVLDGSQEAQEVGEAVLDD
;
A
#
# COMPACT_ATOMS: atom_id res chain seq x y z
N MET A 1 6.20 -20.48 7.47
CA MET A 1 4.82 -19.96 7.66
C MET A 1 3.85 -21.08 8.03
N SER A 2 3.77 -22.21 7.31
CA SER A 2 2.83 -23.31 7.64
C SER A 2 2.93 -23.80 9.09
N ARG A 3 4.14 -23.92 9.67
CA ARG A 3 4.28 -24.27 11.09
C ARG A 3 3.75 -23.20 12.04
N LEU A 4 3.94 -21.93 11.69
CA LEU A 4 3.41 -20.80 12.47
C LEU A 4 1.88 -20.76 12.45
N SER A 5 1.25 -21.00 11.28
CA SER A 5 -0.22 -20.98 11.17
C SER A 5 -0.90 -22.11 11.98
N ASN A 6 -0.16 -23.18 12.30
CA ASN A 6 -0.65 -24.29 13.12
C ASN A 6 -0.38 -24.10 14.63
N MET A 7 0.31 -23.04 15.03
CA MET A 7 0.59 -22.78 16.45
C MET A 7 -0.61 -22.10 17.12
N PRO A 8 -0.94 -22.49 18.35
CA PRO A 8 -1.95 -21.75 19.11
C PRO A 8 -1.47 -20.30 19.33
N ASP A 9 -2.42 -19.39 19.36
CA ASP A 9 -2.18 -17.96 19.58
C ASP A 9 -1.33 -17.26 18.49
N VAL A 10 -1.17 -17.88 17.31
CA VAL A 10 -0.52 -17.29 16.14
C VAL A 10 -1.55 -17.10 15.02
N PHE A 11 -1.70 -15.86 14.56
CA PHE A 11 -2.50 -15.50 13.39
C PHE A 11 -1.57 -15.09 12.25
N VAL A 12 -1.81 -15.62 11.06
CA VAL A 12 -1.00 -15.35 9.87
C VAL A 12 -1.87 -14.72 8.78
N ALA A 13 -1.39 -13.65 8.20
CA ALA A 13 -2.00 -13.00 7.05
C ALA A 13 -0.95 -12.70 5.97
N VAL A 14 -1.35 -12.81 4.70
CA VAL A 14 -0.55 -12.44 3.53
C VAL A 14 -1.30 -11.35 2.76
N ILE A 15 -0.64 -10.21 2.52
CA ILE A 15 -1.20 -9.10 1.76
C ILE A 15 -0.33 -8.86 0.52
N SER A 16 -0.94 -8.87 -0.67
CA SER A 16 -0.23 -8.82 -1.95
C SER A 16 -0.93 -7.92 -2.97
N GLY A 17 -0.17 -7.37 -3.92
CA GLY A 17 -0.71 -6.73 -5.13
C GLY A 17 -1.20 -7.74 -6.20
N ARG A 18 -0.95 -9.05 -6.01
CA ARG A 18 -1.51 -10.12 -6.86
C ARG A 18 -2.99 -10.29 -6.57
N SER A 19 -3.74 -10.91 -7.51
CA SER A 19 -5.12 -11.32 -7.20
C SER A 19 -5.14 -12.29 -6.01
N VAL A 20 -6.23 -12.31 -5.25
CA VAL A 20 -6.36 -13.16 -4.06
C VAL A 20 -6.24 -14.65 -4.38
N THR A 21 -6.74 -15.07 -5.55
CA THR A 21 -6.61 -16.44 -6.04
C THR A 21 -5.15 -16.80 -6.30
N ASN A 22 -4.43 -15.94 -7.03
CA ASN A 22 -3.03 -16.18 -7.35
C ASN A 22 -2.13 -16.22 -6.10
N VAL A 23 -2.30 -15.31 -5.15
CA VAL A 23 -1.50 -15.35 -3.92
C VAL A 23 -1.83 -16.59 -3.06
N LYS A 24 -3.10 -17.03 -3.03
CA LYS A 24 -3.50 -18.25 -2.32
C LYS A 24 -2.85 -19.49 -2.94
N GLU A 25 -2.87 -19.61 -4.26
CA GLU A 25 -2.21 -20.70 -5.00
C GLU A 25 -0.70 -20.73 -4.77
N MET A 26 -0.02 -19.56 -4.87
CA MET A 26 1.42 -19.46 -4.67
C MET A 26 1.87 -19.84 -3.26
N VAL A 27 1.14 -19.43 -2.24
CA VAL A 27 1.50 -19.66 -0.84
C VAL A 27 1.06 -21.03 -0.36
N GLY A 28 -0.12 -21.52 -0.79
CA GLY A 28 -0.62 -22.88 -0.56
C GLY A 28 -0.80 -23.28 0.90
N ILE A 29 -1.06 -22.33 1.81
CA ILE A 29 -1.25 -22.59 3.24
C ILE A 29 -2.72 -22.41 3.60
N GLU A 30 -3.35 -23.42 4.14
CA GLU A 30 -4.73 -23.33 4.64
C GLU A 30 -4.78 -22.68 6.03
N GLY A 31 -5.93 -22.13 6.38
CA GLY A 31 -6.16 -21.56 7.71
C GLY A 31 -5.52 -20.21 7.99
N ILE A 32 -5.07 -19.50 6.94
CA ILE A 32 -4.54 -18.13 7.05
C ILE A 32 -5.41 -17.12 6.29
N THR A 33 -5.24 -15.84 6.58
CA THR A 33 -5.89 -14.78 5.83
C THR A 33 -5.09 -14.44 4.58
N TYR A 34 -5.77 -14.37 3.44
CA TYR A 34 -5.23 -13.92 2.18
C TYR A 34 -5.87 -12.62 1.74
N ALA A 35 -5.07 -11.60 1.46
CA ALA A 35 -5.53 -10.33 0.92
C ALA A 35 -4.84 -10.07 -0.42
N GLY A 36 -5.61 -10.08 -1.48
CA GLY A 36 -5.18 -9.79 -2.85
C GLY A 36 -5.50 -8.36 -3.27
N ASN A 37 -4.94 -7.92 -4.40
CA ASN A 37 -5.20 -6.61 -4.98
C ASN A 37 -4.99 -5.47 -3.96
N HIS A 38 -3.87 -5.53 -3.20
CA HIS A 38 -3.54 -4.60 -2.09
C HIS A 38 -4.59 -4.60 -0.95
N GLY A 39 -5.32 -5.72 -0.79
CA GLY A 39 -6.35 -5.86 0.23
C GLY A 39 -7.76 -5.49 -0.21
N LEU A 40 -7.98 -5.16 -1.49
CA LEU A 40 -9.33 -4.96 -2.02
C LEU A 40 -10.18 -6.23 -1.98
N GLU A 41 -9.53 -7.39 -1.97
CA GLU A 41 -10.16 -8.70 -1.82
C GLU A 41 -9.47 -9.46 -0.70
N ILE A 42 -10.24 -9.97 0.27
CA ILE A 42 -9.72 -10.71 1.41
C ILE A 42 -10.51 -12.01 1.57
N ILE A 43 -9.80 -13.10 1.81
CA ILE A 43 -10.35 -14.40 2.21
C ILE A 43 -9.84 -14.70 3.61
N HIS A 44 -10.77 -14.86 4.55
CA HIS A 44 -10.48 -15.20 5.93
C HIS A 44 -10.29 -16.72 6.13
N PRO A 45 -9.69 -17.16 7.25
CA PRO A 45 -9.44 -18.58 7.51
C PRO A 45 -10.71 -19.45 7.53
N ASP A 46 -11.85 -18.90 7.89
CA ASP A 46 -13.16 -19.54 7.90
C ASP A 46 -13.83 -19.60 6.51
N GLY A 47 -13.15 -19.09 5.47
CA GLY A 47 -13.65 -19.02 4.11
C GLY A 47 -14.52 -17.81 3.81
N THR A 48 -14.82 -16.95 4.80
CA THR A 48 -15.54 -15.70 4.55
C THR A 48 -14.72 -14.79 3.64
N LYS A 49 -15.43 -14.06 2.76
CA LYS A 49 -14.80 -13.19 1.78
C LYS A 49 -15.22 -11.75 2.01
N PHE A 50 -14.29 -10.87 1.88
CA PHE A 50 -14.50 -9.43 1.80
C PHE A 50 -14.03 -8.95 0.44
N THR A 51 -14.84 -8.13 -0.21
CA THR A 51 -14.44 -7.32 -1.36
C THR A 51 -14.77 -5.88 -1.02
N HIS A 52 -13.78 -5.01 -1.18
CA HIS A 52 -13.99 -3.58 -0.94
C HIS A 52 -15.12 -3.08 -1.84
N PRO A 53 -16.17 -2.47 -1.29
CA PRO A 53 -17.29 -1.99 -2.08
C PRO A 53 -16.82 -0.95 -3.10
N MET A 54 -17.17 -1.18 -4.36
CA MET A 54 -16.94 -0.22 -5.43
C MET A 54 -18.27 0.40 -5.84
N PRO A 55 -18.29 1.69 -6.21
CA PRO A 55 -19.47 2.27 -6.83
C PRO A 55 -19.83 1.49 -8.10
N ALA A 56 -21.12 1.19 -8.30
CA ALA A 56 -21.59 0.42 -9.46
C ALA A 56 -21.13 1.01 -10.81
N GLU A 57 -21.00 2.33 -10.89
CA GLU A 57 -20.45 3.03 -12.04
C GLU A 57 -18.99 2.65 -12.35
N GLN A 58 -18.20 2.29 -11.34
CA GLN A 58 -16.82 1.90 -11.51
C GLN A 58 -16.68 0.51 -12.13
N GLU A 59 -17.56 -0.43 -11.80
CA GLU A 59 -17.51 -1.78 -12.37
C GLU A 59 -17.70 -1.74 -13.89
N GLY A 60 -18.66 -0.95 -14.38
CA GLY A 60 -18.86 -0.73 -15.82
C GLY A 60 -17.65 -0.08 -16.50
N ARG A 61 -16.99 0.87 -15.82
CA ARG A 61 -15.79 1.56 -16.35
C ARG A 61 -14.58 0.63 -16.46
N VAL A 62 -14.40 -0.32 -15.54
CA VAL A 62 -13.31 -1.32 -15.63
C VAL A 62 -13.43 -2.13 -16.91
N GLY A 63 -14.62 -2.64 -17.22
CA GLY A 63 -14.86 -3.41 -18.46
C GLY A 63 -14.61 -2.59 -19.73
N ALA A 64 -15.12 -1.36 -19.78
CA ALA A 64 -14.90 -0.45 -20.91
C ALA A 64 -13.40 -0.08 -21.09
N LEU A 65 -12.70 0.19 -20.00
CA LEU A 65 -11.26 0.47 -20.05
C LEU A 65 -10.45 -0.75 -20.50
N LEU A 66 -10.80 -1.95 -20.00
CA LEU A 66 -10.17 -3.20 -20.41
C LEU A 66 -10.26 -3.37 -21.93
N GLN A 67 -11.46 -3.21 -22.49
CA GLN A 67 -11.68 -3.32 -23.93
C GLN A 67 -10.85 -2.29 -24.72
N ARG A 68 -10.87 -1.01 -24.31
CA ARG A 68 -10.08 0.03 -24.97
C ARG A 68 -8.58 -0.25 -24.91
N LEU A 69 -8.04 -0.69 -23.79
CA LEU A 69 -6.64 -1.07 -23.66
C LEU A 69 -6.28 -2.25 -24.58
N GLN A 70 -7.18 -3.24 -24.69
CA GLN A 70 -6.98 -4.38 -25.59
C GLN A 70 -6.94 -3.95 -27.07
N GLU A 71 -7.83 -3.08 -27.47
CA GLU A 71 -7.96 -2.61 -28.85
C GLU A 71 -6.84 -1.65 -29.25
N GLU A 72 -6.46 -0.71 -28.37
CA GLU A 72 -5.57 0.40 -28.72
C GLU A 72 -4.12 0.16 -28.32
N CYS A 73 -3.84 -0.64 -27.26
CA CYS A 73 -2.52 -0.74 -26.65
C CYS A 73 -1.93 -2.16 -26.66
N CYS A 74 -2.73 -3.23 -26.74
CA CYS A 74 -2.24 -4.61 -26.71
C CYS A 74 -1.66 -5.03 -28.06
N ARG A 75 -0.44 -4.59 -28.33
CA ARG A 75 0.35 -4.90 -29.53
C ARG A 75 1.83 -5.03 -29.20
N ASP A 76 2.62 -5.59 -30.09
CA ASP A 76 4.10 -5.74 -29.96
C ASP A 76 4.54 -6.43 -28.65
N GLY A 77 3.69 -7.26 -28.05
CA GLY A 77 3.99 -7.96 -26.79
C GLY A 77 3.43 -7.28 -25.53
N ALA A 78 2.69 -6.15 -25.67
CA ALA A 78 1.92 -5.59 -24.58
C ALA A 78 0.60 -6.35 -24.38
N TRP A 79 0.17 -6.48 -23.14
CA TRP A 79 -1.09 -7.12 -22.79
C TRP A 79 -1.67 -6.57 -21.48
N VAL A 80 -2.95 -6.75 -21.25
CA VAL A 80 -3.63 -6.33 -20.04
C VAL A 80 -4.14 -7.53 -19.25
N GLU A 81 -3.81 -7.57 -17.97
CA GLU A 81 -4.29 -8.56 -17.01
C GLU A 81 -5.51 -8.02 -16.29
N ASN A 82 -6.59 -8.78 -16.33
CA ASN A 82 -7.80 -8.49 -15.55
C ASN A 82 -7.71 -9.27 -14.22
N LYS A 83 -7.58 -8.54 -13.12
CA LYS A 83 -7.56 -9.09 -11.75
C LYS A 83 -8.90 -8.91 -11.02
N GLY A 84 -9.98 -8.69 -11.75
CA GLY A 84 -11.30 -8.40 -11.20
C GLY A 84 -11.47 -6.91 -10.88
N VAL A 85 -11.11 -6.51 -9.66
CA VAL A 85 -11.22 -5.12 -9.18
C VAL A 85 -10.09 -4.20 -9.67
N LEU A 86 -9.01 -4.77 -10.18
CA LEU A 86 -7.83 -4.08 -10.70
C LEU A 86 -7.50 -4.57 -12.10
N LEU A 87 -6.83 -3.73 -12.89
CA LEU A 87 -6.18 -4.13 -14.12
C LEU A 87 -4.66 -3.91 -13.99
N THR A 88 -3.87 -4.68 -14.73
CA THR A 88 -2.43 -4.42 -14.89
C THR A 88 -2.10 -4.45 -16.37
N PHE A 89 -1.57 -3.35 -16.88
CA PHE A 89 -1.09 -3.26 -18.26
C PHE A 89 0.40 -3.56 -18.29
N HIS A 90 0.77 -4.69 -18.91
CA HIS A 90 2.13 -5.19 -19.00
C HIS A 90 2.76 -4.80 -20.33
N PHE A 91 3.99 -4.26 -20.27
CA PHE A 91 4.77 -3.90 -21.47
C PHE A 91 6.21 -4.42 -21.42
N ARG A 92 6.49 -5.40 -20.55
CA ARG A 92 7.85 -5.98 -20.42
C ARG A 92 8.35 -6.56 -21.74
N ASN A 93 7.48 -7.26 -22.47
CA ASN A 93 7.81 -7.94 -23.71
C ASN A 93 7.79 -7.01 -24.95
N VAL A 94 7.45 -5.73 -24.76
CA VAL A 94 7.49 -4.73 -25.83
C VAL A 94 8.94 -4.32 -26.08
N PRO A 95 9.43 -4.31 -27.33
CA PRO A 95 10.74 -3.78 -27.66
C PRO A 95 10.93 -2.35 -27.14
N PRO A 96 12.09 -2.01 -26.54
CA PRO A 96 12.29 -0.71 -25.88
C PRO A 96 11.92 0.50 -26.74
N GLU A 97 12.23 0.47 -28.03
CA GLU A 97 11.97 1.53 -29.00
C GLU A 97 10.48 1.74 -29.31
N LYS A 98 9.65 0.76 -29.00
CA LYS A 98 8.18 0.82 -29.21
C LYS A 98 7.40 1.09 -27.93
N ARG A 99 8.04 1.11 -26.77
CA ARG A 99 7.35 1.21 -25.46
C ARG A 99 6.68 2.55 -25.26
N GLU A 100 7.40 3.64 -25.56
CA GLU A 100 6.94 4.99 -25.25
C GLU A 100 5.55 5.30 -25.81
N PRO A 101 5.26 5.15 -27.11
CA PRO A 101 3.96 5.49 -27.67
C PRO A 101 2.83 4.60 -27.11
N ILE A 102 3.10 3.31 -26.85
CA ILE A 102 2.13 2.38 -26.31
C ILE A 102 1.81 2.73 -24.86
N VAL A 103 2.82 3.00 -24.03
CA VAL A 103 2.66 3.32 -22.62
C VAL A 103 2.00 4.70 -22.45
N THR A 104 2.35 5.67 -23.27
CA THR A 104 1.72 7.00 -23.27
C THR A 104 0.23 6.87 -23.57
N ARG A 105 -0.13 6.13 -24.63
CA ARG A 105 -1.54 5.91 -24.97
C ARG A 105 -2.29 5.19 -23.87
N ALA A 106 -1.70 4.16 -23.27
CA ALA A 106 -2.31 3.46 -22.15
C ALA A 106 -2.55 4.40 -20.95
N ARG A 107 -1.61 5.28 -20.62
CA ARG A 107 -1.77 6.28 -19.54
C ARG A 107 -2.90 7.26 -19.82
N GLU A 108 -3.03 7.74 -21.06
CA GLU A 108 -4.14 8.61 -21.46
C GLU A 108 -5.48 7.91 -21.23
N LEU A 109 -5.64 6.69 -21.75
CA LEU A 109 -6.88 5.91 -21.61
C LEU A 109 -7.26 5.68 -20.15
N ILE A 110 -6.28 5.35 -19.30
CA ILE A 110 -6.48 5.11 -17.88
C ILE A 110 -6.95 6.40 -17.19
N THR A 111 -6.30 7.53 -17.49
CA THR A 111 -6.62 8.83 -16.92
C THR A 111 -7.99 9.32 -17.37
N GLU A 112 -8.32 9.20 -18.67
CA GLU A 112 -9.64 9.54 -19.24
C GLU A 112 -10.75 8.74 -18.57
N ALA A 113 -10.49 7.46 -18.25
CA ALA A 113 -11.44 6.59 -17.56
C ALA A 113 -11.56 6.88 -16.05
N GLY A 114 -10.74 7.81 -15.50
CA GLY A 114 -10.77 8.22 -14.10
C GLY A 114 -10.14 7.21 -13.12
N PHE A 115 -9.22 6.36 -13.60
CA PHE A 115 -8.46 5.44 -12.75
C PHE A 115 -7.11 6.02 -12.34
N MET A 116 -6.60 5.53 -11.21
CA MET A 116 -5.26 5.85 -10.73
C MET A 116 -4.22 4.92 -11.34
N ILE A 117 -3.03 5.46 -11.60
CA ILE A 117 -1.91 4.71 -12.18
C ILE A 117 -0.83 4.50 -11.13
N GLY A 118 -0.53 3.24 -10.83
CA GLY A 118 0.67 2.81 -10.12
C GLY A 118 1.76 2.39 -11.12
N ASN A 119 3.01 2.78 -10.85
CA ASN A 119 4.14 2.30 -11.66
C ASN A 119 4.68 1.02 -11.02
N ALA A 120 4.80 -0.04 -11.83
CA ALA A 120 5.45 -1.29 -11.47
C ALA A 120 6.57 -1.60 -12.48
N HIS A 121 7.36 -2.66 -12.23
CA HIS A 121 8.46 -3.02 -13.12
C HIS A 121 7.94 -3.45 -14.52
N CYS A 122 8.07 -2.57 -15.50
CA CYS A 122 7.55 -2.73 -16.87
C CYS A 122 6.04 -3.03 -16.92
N ALA A 123 5.26 -2.40 -16.01
CA ALA A 123 3.82 -2.51 -15.98
C ALA A 123 3.18 -1.23 -15.38
N LEU A 124 1.91 -1.00 -15.71
CA LEU A 124 1.07 0.00 -15.07
C LEU A 124 -0.01 -0.72 -14.27
N GLU A 125 -0.06 -0.49 -12.98
CA GLU A 125 -1.19 -0.90 -12.15
C GLU A 125 -2.31 0.12 -12.27
N ILE A 126 -3.51 -0.35 -12.59
CA ILE A 126 -4.68 0.46 -12.83
C ILE A 126 -5.64 0.23 -11.67
N LYS A 127 -5.75 1.22 -10.80
CA LYS A 127 -6.48 1.13 -9.54
C LYS A 127 -7.75 1.99 -9.61
N PRO A 128 -8.89 1.51 -9.09
CA PRO A 128 -10.04 2.37 -8.93
C PRO A 128 -9.70 3.53 -7.98
N PRO A 129 -10.37 4.70 -8.13
CA PRO A 129 -10.12 5.88 -7.28
C PRO A 129 -10.79 5.71 -5.91
N VAL A 130 -10.40 4.66 -5.19
CA VAL A 130 -10.86 4.38 -3.82
C VAL A 130 -9.71 4.60 -2.84
N LEU A 131 -10.05 5.13 -1.67
CA LEU A 131 -9.08 5.33 -0.59
C LEU A 131 -8.83 3.99 0.13
N TRP A 132 -8.09 3.10 -0.53
CA TRP A 132 -7.73 1.79 0.00
C TRP A 132 -6.29 1.43 -0.36
N ASP A 133 -5.58 0.87 0.61
CA ASP A 133 -4.17 0.53 0.55
C ASP A 133 -3.85 -0.63 1.50
N LYS A 134 -2.61 -1.13 1.51
CA LYS A 134 -2.20 -2.21 2.40
C LYS A 134 -2.28 -1.83 3.89
N GLY A 135 -2.19 -0.54 4.23
CA GLY A 135 -2.35 -0.05 5.60
C GLY A 135 -3.79 -0.22 6.07
N ARG A 136 -4.75 0.27 5.30
CA ARG A 136 -6.18 0.11 5.60
C ARG A 136 -6.60 -1.35 5.61
N ALA A 137 -6.10 -2.16 4.68
CA ALA A 137 -6.32 -3.59 4.65
C ALA A 137 -5.79 -4.27 5.91
N SER A 138 -4.59 -3.92 6.38
CA SER A 138 -4.01 -4.44 7.62
C SER A 138 -4.89 -4.12 8.83
N ILE A 139 -5.31 -2.86 8.99
CA ILE A 139 -6.21 -2.45 10.08
C ILE A 139 -7.56 -3.17 10.00
N TYR A 140 -8.11 -3.34 8.80
CA TYR A 140 -9.36 -4.07 8.59
C TYR A 140 -9.23 -5.54 9.03
N ILE A 141 -8.17 -6.24 8.60
CA ILE A 141 -7.90 -7.64 8.98
C ILE A 141 -7.76 -7.77 10.51
N LEU A 142 -7.02 -6.86 11.15
CA LEU A 142 -6.80 -6.87 12.59
C LEU A 142 -8.10 -6.63 13.36
N ARG A 143 -8.90 -5.67 12.95
CA ARG A 143 -10.21 -5.39 13.57
C ARG A 143 -11.18 -6.55 13.39
N THR A 144 -11.21 -7.16 12.21
CA THR A 144 -12.09 -8.31 11.93
C THR A 144 -11.70 -9.53 12.76
N ALA A 145 -10.40 -9.81 12.89
CA ALA A 145 -9.91 -10.98 13.61
C ALA A 145 -9.92 -10.82 15.14
N PHE A 146 -9.69 -9.61 15.67
CA PHE A 146 -9.41 -9.39 17.10
C PHE A 146 -10.29 -8.34 17.78
N GLY A 147 -11.18 -7.67 17.04
CA GLY A 147 -12.03 -6.59 17.59
C GLY A 147 -11.36 -5.23 17.55
N VAL A 148 -12.04 -4.21 18.12
CA VAL A 148 -11.61 -2.79 18.03
C VAL A 148 -10.37 -2.50 18.88
N ASP A 149 -10.17 -3.20 19.95
CA ASP A 149 -9.08 -3.09 20.94
C ASP A 149 -7.91 -4.05 20.65
N TRP A 150 -7.74 -4.45 19.39
CA TRP A 150 -6.71 -5.37 18.97
C TRP A 150 -5.29 -4.90 19.34
N SER A 151 -5.01 -3.59 19.31
CA SER A 151 -3.68 -3.03 19.57
C SER A 151 -3.17 -3.31 20.99
N ASP A 152 -4.08 -3.40 21.97
CA ASP A 152 -3.73 -3.67 23.36
C ASP A 152 -3.61 -5.17 23.67
N ARG A 153 -4.15 -6.02 22.78
CA ARG A 153 -4.32 -7.46 23.02
C ARG A 153 -3.30 -8.34 22.32
N ILE A 154 -2.74 -7.88 21.19
CA ILE A 154 -1.87 -8.71 20.35
C ILE A 154 -0.52 -8.02 20.08
N ARG A 155 0.45 -8.83 19.67
CA ARG A 155 1.73 -8.35 19.15
C ARG A 155 1.76 -8.61 17.65
N ILE A 156 2.12 -7.60 16.89
CA ILE A 156 2.09 -7.64 15.43
C ILE A 156 3.50 -7.53 14.89
N ILE A 157 3.79 -8.34 13.90
CA ILE A 157 4.98 -8.26 13.06
C ILE A 157 4.52 -8.08 11.63
N TYR A 158 4.97 -7.03 10.97
CA TYR A 158 4.73 -6.78 9.55
C TYR A 158 6.08 -6.73 8.81
N ALA A 159 6.20 -7.46 7.71
CA ALA A 159 7.38 -7.42 6.84
C ALA A 159 6.96 -7.29 5.39
N GLY A 160 7.62 -6.41 4.64
CA GLY A 160 7.34 -6.15 3.23
C GLY A 160 8.53 -5.52 2.52
N ASP A 161 8.55 -5.60 1.19
CA ASP A 161 9.67 -5.14 0.34
C ASP A 161 9.25 -4.07 -0.68
N ASP A 162 7.95 -3.91 -0.93
CA ASP A 162 7.44 -2.99 -1.94
C ASP A 162 7.11 -1.60 -1.35
N VAL A 163 7.05 -0.60 -2.22
CA VAL A 163 6.61 0.77 -1.87
C VAL A 163 5.21 0.77 -1.25
N THR A 164 4.32 -0.10 -1.73
CA THR A 164 2.96 -0.24 -1.17
C THR A 164 2.93 -0.82 0.25
N ASP A 165 4.03 -1.41 0.73
CA ASP A 165 4.15 -1.86 2.12
C ASP A 165 4.40 -0.70 3.08
N GLU A 166 4.89 0.45 2.58
CA GLU A 166 5.06 1.66 3.39
C GLU A 166 3.73 2.19 3.93
N ASP A 167 2.62 1.97 3.21
CA ASP A 167 1.28 2.31 3.69
C ASP A 167 0.95 1.52 4.96
N ALA A 168 1.26 0.21 4.96
CA ALA A 168 1.04 -0.64 6.13
C ALA A 168 2.03 -0.33 7.27
N MET A 169 3.29 -0.08 6.96
CA MET A 169 4.31 0.30 7.95
C MET A 169 3.94 1.61 8.63
N SER A 170 3.42 2.58 7.88
CA SER A 170 2.95 3.86 8.39
C SER A 170 1.68 3.71 9.23
N ALA A 171 0.69 2.94 8.75
CA ALA A 171 -0.57 2.72 9.46
C ALA A 171 -0.40 1.94 10.78
N LEU A 172 0.61 1.07 10.86
CA LEU A 172 0.90 0.24 12.03
C LEU A 172 1.97 0.84 12.95
N LYS A 173 2.45 2.05 12.67
CA LYS A 173 3.52 2.70 13.43
C LYS A 173 3.15 2.85 14.90
N GLY A 174 4.05 2.40 15.79
CA GLY A 174 3.84 2.40 17.23
C GLY A 174 2.94 1.28 17.77
N MET A 175 2.27 0.51 16.88
CA MET A 175 1.38 -0.60 17.25
C MET A 175 1.93 -1.96 16.84
N ALA A 176 2.92 -2.00 15.97
CA ALA A 176 3.53 -3.22 15.44
C ALA A 176 5.05 -3.11 15.39
N TYR A 177 5.73 -4.23 15.22
CA TYR A 177 7.12 -4.29 14.81
C TYR A 177 7.17 -4.40 13.29
N THR A 178 7.61 -3.36 12.62
CA THR A 178 7.59 -3.29 11.15
C THR A 178 8.99 -3.44 10.57
N PHE A 179 9.10 -4.23 9.49
CA PHE A 179 10.37 -4.58 8.86
C PHE A 179 10.29 -4.31 7.35
N ARG A 180 11.16 -3.42 6.86
CA ARG A 180 11.37 -3.23 5.41
C ARG A 180 12.44 -4.21 4.93
N VAL A 181 12.09 -5.04 3.94
CA VAL A 181 13.07 -5.91 3.27
C VAL A 181 13.73 -5.11 2.16
N VAL A 182 15.01 -4.77 2.36
CA VAL A 182 15.76 -3.90 1.43
C VAL A 182 17.25 -4.06 1.63
N SER A 183 18.00 -4.21 0.54
CA SER A 183 19.47 -4.34 0.56
C SER A 183 20.18 -3.00 0.82
N SER A 184 19.60 -1.87 0.40
CA SER A 184 20.19 -0.55 0.56
C SER A 184 19.77 0.10 1.88
N SER A 185 20.74 0.57 2.64
CA SER A 185 20.51 1.38 3.87
C SER A 185 19.99 2.78 3.57
N LEU A 186 20.14 3.26 2.35
CA LEU A 186 19.72 4.61 1.93
C LEU A 186 18.22 4.69 1.57
N THR A 187 17.55 3.56 1.38
CA THR A 187 16.11 3.54 1.08
C THR A 187 15.34 4.13 2.27
N GLN A 188 14.57 5.18 2.03
CA GLN A 188 13.68 5.73 3.06
C GLN A 188 12.53 4.75 3.33
N THR A 189 12.17 4.59 4.60
CA THR A 189 11.10 3.70 5.03
C THR A 189 10.47 4.16 6.32
N ALA A 190 9.16 3.95 6.46
CA ALA A 190 8.41 4.12 7.69
C ALA A 190 8.59 2.95 8.67
N ALA A 191 9.19 1.83 8.21
CA ALA A 191 9.43 0.65 9.04
C ALA A 191 10.39 0.96 10.22
N ASP A 192 10.19 0.27 11.33
CA ASP A 192 11.06 0.38 12.50
C ASP A 192 12.46 -0.19 12.23
N ARG A 193 12.56 -1.20 11.37
CA ARG A 193 13.81 -1.92 11.09
C ARG A 193 13.91 -2.34 9.63
N ARG A 194 15.14 -2.64 9.19
CA ARG A 194 15.43 -3.18 7.86
C ARG A 194 15.91 -4.62 7.97
N LEU A 195 15.50 -5.43 7.01
CA LEU A 195 16.01 -6.77 6.77
C LEU A 195 16.74 -6.75 5.41
N PRO A 196 18.00 -7.20 5.33
CA PRO A 196 18.79 -7.06 4.10
C PRO A 196 18.35 -8.00 2.97
N SER A 197 17.61 -9.07 3.27
CA SER A 197 17.20 -10.07 2.29
C SER A 197 15.96 -10.85 2.71
N THR A 198 15.41 -11.63 1.78
CA THR A 198 14.34 -12.60 2.06
C THR A 198 14.78 -13.69 3.04
N ASP A 199 16.05 -14.09 3.05
CA ASP A 199 16.59 -15.04 4.02
C ASP A 199 16.50 -14.49 5.45
N SER A 200 16.68 -13.18 5.61
CA SER A 200 16.48 -12.53 6.91
C SER A 200 15.02 -12.59 7.38
N VAL A 201 14.06 -12.58 6.45
CA VAL A 201 12.65 -12.83 6.77
C VAL A 201 12.45 -14.27 7.28
N VAL A 202 13.10 -15.24 6.63
CA VAL A 202 13.06 -16.65 7.10
C VAL A 202 13.64 -16.76 8.50
N CYS A 203 14.75 -16.09 8.79
CA CYS A 203 15.33 -16.04 10.14
C CYS A 203 14.38 -15.43 11.18
N LEU A 204 13.71 -14.31 10.81
CA LEU A 204 12.69 -13.67 11.65
C LEU A 204 11.54 -14.64 11.96
N LEU A 205 11.00 -15.33 10.95
CA LEU A 205 9.90 -16.29 11.13
C LEU A 205 10.31 -17.49 11.99
N ARG A 206 11.55 -17.99 11.85
CA ARG A 206 12.08 -19.05 12.71
C ARG A 206 12.27 -18.58 14.16
N TRP A 207 12.68 -17.34 14.34
CA TRP A 207 12.78 -16.76 15.68
C TRP A 207 11.40 -16.66 16.34
N VAL A 208 10.37 -16.18 15.60
CA VAL A 208 8.99 -16.15 16.10
C VAL A 208 8.51 -17.55 16.48
N GLU A 209 8.73 -18.54 15.60
CA GLU A 209 8.36 -19.93 15.86
C GLU A 209 9.00 -20.46 17.16
N SER A 210 10.31 -20.25 17.34
CA SER A 210 11.04 -20.70 18.54
C SER A 210 10.55 -19.98 19.79
N HIS A 211 10.28 -18.67 19.69
CA HIS A 211 9.79 -17.87 20.81
C HIS A 211 8.38 -18.32 21.24
N MET A 212 7.49 -18.57 20.28
CA MET A 212 6.13 -19.05 20.57
C MET A 212 6.12 -20.47 21.14
N ALA A 213 7.01 -21.34 20.66
CA ALA A 213 7.13 -22.71 21.18
C ALA A 213 7.59 -22.77 22.66
N GLN A 214 8.34 -21.76 23.11
CA GLN A 214 8.83 -21.68 24.51
C GLN A 214 7.79 -21.06 25.47
N ARG A 215 6.72 -20.46 24.95
CA ARG A 215 5.65 -19.93 25.81
C ARG A 215 4.79 -21.07 26.32
N THR A 216 4.75 -21.24 27.64
CA THR A 216 3.77 -22.15 28.29
C THR A 216 2.37 -21.70 27.82
N PRO A 217 1.49 -22.66 27.42
CA PRO A 217 0.13 -22.29 27.05
C PRO A 217 -0.53 -21.53 28.19
N ARG A 218 -0.88 -20.29 27.98
CA ARG A 218 -1.73 -19.55 28.91
C ARG A 218 -3.03 -20.34 28.97
N ALA A 219 -3.44 -20.76 30.18
CA ALA A 219 -4.74 -21.41 30.37
C ALA A 219 -5.78 -20.57 29.66
N SER A 220 -6.26 -21.07 28.54
CA SER A 220 -7.14 -20.32 27.65
C SER A 220 -8.48 -20.20 28.34
N ASN A 221 -8.83 -19.02 28.81
CA ASN A 221 -10.22 -18.61 28.82
C ASN A 221 -10.64 -18.59 27.35
N ARG A 222 -10.95 -19.75 26.81
CA ARG A 222 -11.60 -19.89 25.49
C ARG A 222 -13.00 -19.31 25.65
N HIS A 223 -13.12 -18.03 25.35
CA HIS A 223 -14.35 -17.60 24.74
C HIS A 223 -14.25 -18.14 23.32
N SER A 224 -14.96 -19.23 23.06
CA SER A 224 -15.29 -19.67 21.71
C SER A 224 -15.71 -18.42 20.92
N PRO A 225 -15.25 -18.24 19.68
CA PRO A 225 -15.88 -17.28 18.80
C PRO A 225 -17.32 -17.77 18.64
N GLN A 226 -18.23 -17.20 19.43
CA GLN A 226 -19.63 -17.26 19.09
C GLN A 226 -19.72 -16.66 17.69
N ALA A 227 -20.26 -17.43 16.76
CA ALA A 227 -20.57 -16.99 15.43
C ALA A 227 -21.26 -15.62 15.52
N LEU A 228 -20.52 -14.57 15.29
CA LEU A 228 -21.05 -13.21 15.13
C LEU A 228 -21.72 -13.17 13.76
N ASN A 229 -22.90 -13.77 13.67
CA ASN A 229 -23.92 -13.44 12.69
C ASN A 229 -24.49 -12.07 13.05
N THR A 230 -23.64 -11.07 13.17
CA THR A 230 -24.05 -9.68 13.19
C THR A 230 -23.44 -9.07 11.95
N LEU A 231 -24.29 -8.87 10.95
CA LEU A 231 -24.01 -7.97 9.84
C LEU A 231 -23.58 -6.63 10.48
N VAL A 232 -22.27 -6.39 10.59
CA VAL A 232 -21.78 -5.07 10.88
C VAL A 232 -21.98 -4.27 9.60
N HIS A 233 -23.09 -3.53 9.57
CA HIS A 233 -23.32 -2.47 8.62
C HIS A 233 -22.17 -1.48 8.81
N ILE A 234 -21.17 -1.51 7.93
CA ILE A 234 -20.11 -0.52 7.88
C ILE A 234 -20.75 0.74 7.31
N PRO A 235 -20.85 1.84 8.08
CA PRO A 235 -21.31 3.10 7.53
C PRO A 235 -20.37 3.49 6.38
N ASP A 236 -20.97 4.00 5.31
CA ASP A 236 -20.33 4.57 4.13
C ASP A 236 -19.01 5.29 4.51
N ALA A 237 -17.92 4.93 3.86
CA ALA A 237 -16.55 5.38 4.12
C ALA A 237 -16.36 6.93 4.11
N ARG A 238 -17.42 7.69 3.88
CA ARG A 238 -17.47 9.15 3.94
C ARG A 238 -17.45 9.73 5.37
N HIS A 239 -17.50 8.91 6.41
CA HIS A 239 -17.60 9.34 7.81
C HIS A 239 -16.51 8.75 8.72
N LEU A 240 -15.30 8.54 8.21
CA LEU A 240 -14.14 8.35 9.09
C LEU A 240 -13.72 9.73 9.60
N PRO A 241 -13.70 9.99 10.92
CA PRO A 241 -13.29 11.28 11.44
C PRO A 241 -11.82 11.53 11.09
N THR A 242 -11.58 12.54 10.28
CA THR A 242 -10.29 13.22 10.21
C THR A 242 -10.11 13.86 11.57
N GLY A 243 -9.07 13.44 12.32
CA GLY A 243 -8.78 13.97 13.63
C GLY A 243 -8.51 15.47 13.58
N HIS A 244 -9.51 16.26 13.92
CA HIS A 244 -9.36 17.62 14.38
C HIS A 244 -9.53 17.58 15.90
N HIS A 245 -8.46 17.89 16.61
CA HIS A 245 -8.51 18.31 17.98
C HIS A 245 -9.49 19.48 18.09
N GLN A 246 -10.63 19.27 18.74
CA GLN A 246 -11.42 20.33 19.31
C GLN A 246 -11.38 20.16 20.82
N ASP A 247 -10.72 21.11 21.46
CA ASP A 247 -10.82 21.38 22.89
C ASP A 247 -12.29 21.57 23.26
N THR A 248 -12.81 20.67 24.04
CA THR A 248 -14.11 20.85 24.73
C THR A 248 -13.87 21.14 26.22
N THR A 249 -13.70 22.40 26.52
CA THR A 249 -14.01 22.92 27.88
C THR A 249 -15.49 23.22 27.94
N GLN A 250 -16.26 22.35 28.59
CA GLN A 250 -17.59 22.67 29.05
C GLN A 250 -17.49 23.57 30.29
N GLY A 251 -17.84 24.86 30.12
CA GLY A 251 -18.05 25.78 31.20
C GLY A 251 -19.48 25.70 31.67
N LEU A 252 -19.66 25.48 32.96
CA LEU A 252 -20.89 25.68 33.72
C LEU A 252 -21.25 27.18 33.76
N GLY A 253 -22.49 27.50 33.42
CA GLY A 253 -23.01 28.84 33.47
C GLY A 253 -23.23 29.38 34.87
N LEU A 254 -22.99 30.67 35.00
CA LEU A 254 -23.70 31.56 35.91
C LEU A 254 -23.70 32.98 35.33
N SER A 255 -24.87 33.60 35.37
CA SER A 255 -25.28 34.94 34.97
C SER A 255 -24.58 36.04 35.77
N GLU A 256 -24.24 37.19 35.18
CA GLU A 256 -24.75 38.52 35.45
C GLU A 256 -23.90 39.65 34.81
N LYS A 257 -24.63 40.49 34.09
CA LYS A 257 -24.57 41.93 33.89
C LYS A 257 -23.22 42.71 33.99
N GLY A 258 -23.03 43.54 32.98
CA GLY A 258 -22.41 44.86 33.21
C GLY A 258 -21.48 45.32 32.09
N GLY A 259 -21.92 46.24 31.33
CA GLY A 259 -21.51 47.06 30.27
C GLY A 259 -20.13 47.70 30.36
N LEU A 260 -19.69 48.10 29.25
CA LEU A 260 -19.15 49.37 28.82
C LEU A 260 -18.17 49.24 27.67
N SER A 261 -18.47 50.00 26.67
CA SER A 261 -17.75 50.38 25.45
C SER A 261 -16.27 50.72 25.63
N SER A 262 -15.45 50.41 24.62
CA SER A 262 -14.59 51.41 23.98
C SER A 262 -14.03 50.86 22.66
N GLU A 263 -14.31 51.60 21.60
CA GLU A 263 -13.68 51.59 20.30
C GLU A 263 -12.18 51.99 20.43
N VAL A 264 -11.29 51.41 19.60
CA VAL A 264 -10.21 52.10 18.94
C VAL A 264 -9.77 51.28 17.72
N SER A 265 -9.95 51.80 16.65
CA SER A 265 -9.55 52.02 15.32
C SER A 265 -8.05 51.73 14.96
N MET A 266 -7.94 51.30 13.71
CA MET A 266 -6.97 51.64 12.66
C MET A 266 -5.52 51.13 12.72
N GLY A 267 -5.12 50.60 11.56
CA GLY A 267 -3.73 50.51 11.12
C GLY A 267 -3.56 49.64 9.88
N GLU A 268 -3.96 50.17 8.72
CA GLU A 268 -3.45 49.71 7.40
C GLU A 268 -2.01 50.19 7.26
N GLU A 269 -1.12 49.32 6.83
CA GLU A 269 0.09 49.72 6.11
C GLU A 269 0.36 48.79 4.93
N SER A 270 0.18 49.40 3.77
CA SER A 270 0.62 48.94 2.47
C SER A 270 2.14 49.20 2.32
N PHE A 271 2.88 48.24 1.74
CA PHE A 271 4.16 48.54 1.12
C PHE A 271 4.30 47.90 -0.25
N THR A 272 4.46 48.79 -1.20
CA THR A 272 4.65 48.62 -2.64
C THR A 272 6.09 48.32 -3.00
N GLY A 273 6.30 47.38 -3.93
CA GLY A 273 7.11 47.42 -5.14
C GLY A 273 8.63 47.62 -5.03
N HIS A 274 9.36 46.69 -5.62
CA HIS A 274 10.42 47.05 -6.55
C HIS A 274 10.75 45.92 -7.52
N GLU A 275 10.59 46.24 -8.81
CA GLU A 275 11.10 45.50 -9.96
C GLU A 275 12.62 45.67 -10.08
N GLY A 276 13.29 44.68 -10.69
CA GLY A 276 14.69 44.79 -11.09
C GLY A 276 15.19 43.59 -11.88
N GLU A 277 14.97 43.58 -13.19
CA GLU A 277 15.74 42.86 -14.21
C GLU A 277 16.85 43.76 -14.78
N PRO A 278 17.73 43.26 -15.74
CA PRO A 278 18.65 42.09 -15.75
C PRO A 278 20.09 42.49 -16.06
N SER A 279 21.05 41.61 -15.94
CA SER A 279 22.37 41.83 -16.56
C SER A 279 22.94 40.56 -17.19
N LYS A 280 23.24 40.68 -18.48
CA LYS A 280 23.95 39.77 -19.37
C LYS A 280 25.47 39.84 -19.18
N ASN A 281 26.13 38.80 -19.70
CA ASN A 281 27.53 38.60 -20.18
C ASN A 281 28.34 37.66 -19.28
N GLY A 282 29.11 36.69 -19.81
CA GLY A 282 29.72 36.51 -21.13
C GLY A 282 30.40 35.15 -21.20
N GLN A 283 30.49 34.66 -22.40
CA GLN A 283 31.50 33.86 -23.08
C GLN A 283 32.64 33.23 -22.26
N GLY A 284 32.87 31.91 -22.34
CA GLY A 284 33.54 31.18 -23.40
C GLY A 284 34.66 30.34 -22.84
N LYS A 285 34.75 29.06 -23.17
CA LYS A 285 35.90 28.43 -23.84
C LYS A 285 35.75 26.91 -23.86
N GLU A 286 35.98 26.42 -25.03
CA GLU A 286 36.25 25.05 -25.46
C GLU A 286 37.38 24.40 -24.66
N GLY A 287 37.28 23.06 -24.47
CA GLY A 287 38.36 22.20 -24.01
C GLY A 287 38.06 20.74 -24.34
N GLN A 288 38.73 20.28 -25.28
CA GLN A 288 38.75 19.07 -26.11
C GLN A 288 39.26 17.85 -25.34
N LYS A 289 38.67 16.66 -25.66
CA LYS A 289 39.24 15.30 -25.70
C LYS A 289 39.87 14.69 -24.43
N ASP A 290 39.39 13.52 -24.04
CA ASP A 290 40.10 12.26 -24.34
C ASP A 290 39.18 11.04 -24.19
N VAL A 291 39.33 10.18 -25.19
CA VAL A 291 38.80 8.85 -25.37
C VAL A 291 39.61 7.89 -24.50
N LEU A 292 38.95 7.04 -23.70
CA LEU A 292 39.52 5.75 -23.33
C LEU A 292 38.40 4.70 -23.29
N ASP A 293 38.53 3.83 -24.25
CA ASP A 293 38.01 2.49 -24.44
C ASP A 293 38.29 1.60 -23.22
N GLY A 294 37.33 0.79 -22.82
CA GLY A 294 37.45 -0.17 -21.74
C GLY A 294 36.26 -1.12 -21.71
N SER A 295 36.16 -1.95 -22.78
CA SER A 295 35.40 -3.19 -22.76
C SER A 295 35.87 -4.09 -21.62
N GLN A 296 34.93 -4.63 -20.80
CA GLN A 296 34.98 -6.01 -20.30
C GLN A 296 33.70 -6.38 -19.53
N GLU A 297 33.08 -7.39 -20.12
CA GLU A 297 32.51 -8.61 -19.56
C GLU A 297 31.26 -8.53 -18.70
N ALA A 298 30.16 -8.82 -19.39
CA ALA A 298 28.93 -9.38 -18.85
C ALA A 298 29.23 -10.79 -18.28
N GLN A 299 28.90 -11.02 -17.02
CA GLN A 299 28.68 -12.36 -16.48
C GLN A 299 27.18 -12.62 -16.38
N GLU A 300 26.73 -13.49 -17.30
CA GLU A 300 25.51 -14.27 -17.18
C GLU A 300 25.57 -15.10 -15.89
N VAL A 301 24.53 -15.00 -15.08
CA VAL A 301 24.24 -16.01 -14.07
C VAL A 301 22.85 -16.55 -14.32
N GLY A 302 22.85 -17.75 -14.80
CA GLY A 302 21.97 -18.83 -15.00
C GLY A 302 20.56 -18.75 -14.40
N GLU A 303 19.58 -18.94 -15.29
CA GLU A 303 18.26 -19.50 -15.03
C GLU A 303 18.40 -20.92 -14.49
N ALA A 304 17.93 -21.15 -13.27
CA ALA A 304 17.60 -22.49 -12.83
C ALA A 304 16.10 -22.70 -13.07
N VAL A 305 15.81 -23.39 -14.15
CA VAL A 305 14.55 -24.08 -14.42
C VAL A 305 14.49 -25.24 -13.43
N LEU A 306 13.48 -25.31 -12.60
CA LEU A 306 13.06 -26.52 -11.92
C LEU A 306 11.76 -26.98 -12.58
N ASP A 307 11.91 -27.95 -13.49
CA ASP A 307 10.91 -28.97 -13.80
C ASP A 307 10.91 -29.98 -12.64
N ASP A 308 9.74 -30.18 -12.05
CA ASP A 308 9.02 -31.39 -11.63
C ASP A 308 7.95 -31.02 -10.58
#